data_6813254e4da73bbfdb3aa66fa3fe036c
#
_entry.id   6813254e4da73bbfdb3aa66fa3fe036c
#
_cell.length_a   1.000
_cell.length_b   1.000
_cell.length_c   1.000
_cell.angle_alpha   90.00
_cell.angle_beta   90.00
_cell.angle_gamma   90.00
#
_symmetry.space_group_name_H-M   'P 1'
#
loop_
_entity.id
_entity.type
_entity.pdbx_description
1 polymer ?
#
loop_
_entity_poly.entity_id
_entity_poly.type
_entity_poly.pdbx_seq_one_letter_code
_entity_poly.pdbx_strand_id
1 'polypeptide(L)'
;MDEETRRQREEAIFAAAYDLLAEHGYGGTSMLRVAKAAKASNETLYRWYGDKDGLFTAMVRENAARTRQVLVEALEADADAWTALANVAPVFLHMILGDRAILLNRAAAADASGALGAALSAGGREEVMPLMVQLMQRICATGGDAKTATEWFLGLLVGDLQIRRVIGQLGAPSGPEIADRCAMALQALRVLLGSPSVK
;
A
#
# COMPACT_ATOMS: atom_id res chain seq x y z
N MET A 1 -0.94 25.86 -14.84
CA MET A 1 -1.75 25.22 -13.78
C MET A 1 -0.80 25.07 -12.61
N ASP A 2 -1.15 25.65 -11.48
CA ASP A 2 -0.34 25.53 -10.27
C ASP A 2 -0.39 24.11 -9.70
N GLU A 3 0.51 23.80 -8.78
CA GLU A 3 0.69 22.46 -8.22
C GLU A 3 -0.52 22.01 -7.39
N GLU A 4 -1.14 22.93 -6.65
CA GLU A 4 -2.33 22.65 -5.85
C GLU A 4 -3.54 22.29 -6.72
N THR A 5 -3.78 23.06 -7.78
CA THR A 5 -4.85 22.76 -8.76
C THR A 5 -4.62 21.41 -9.45
N ARG A 6 -3.34 21.07 -9.73
CA ARG A 6 -2.99 19.77 -10.31
C ARG A 6 -3.31 18.63 -9.34
N ARG A 7 -2.90 18.75 -8.07
CA ARG A 7 -3.13 17.75 -7.02
C ARG A 7 -4.63 17.50 -6.81
N GLN A 8 -5.44 18.58 -6.69
CA GLN A 8 -6.89 18.45 -6.54
C GLN A 8 -7.55 17.74 -7.72
N ARG A 9 -7.07 18.00 -8.94
CA ARG A 9 -7.57 17.34 -10.14
C ARG A 9 -7.18 15.86 -10.19
N GLU A 10 -5.98 15.53 -9.77
CA GLU A 10 -5.49 14.15 -9.66
C GLU A 10 -6.29 13.34 -8.62
N GLU A 11 -6.55 13.93 -7.45
CA GLU A 11 -7.42 13.33 -6.43
C GLU A 11 -8.83 13.06 -6.96
N ALA A 12 -9.41 14.00 -7.70
CA ALA A 12 -10.74 13.82 -8.32
C ALA A 12 -10.74 12.70 -9.38
N ILE A 13 -9.67 12.59 -10.17
CA ILE A 13 -9.52 11.51 -11.17
C ILE A 13 -9.39 10.14 -10.46
N PHE A 14 -8.56 10.04 -9.42
CA PHE A 14 -8.41 8.79 -8.67
C PHE A 14 -9.71 8.40 -7.95
N ALA A 15 -10.41 9.34 -7.30
CA ALA A 15 -11.69 9.07 -6.68
C ALA A 15 -12.69 8.48 -7.70
N ALA A 16 -12.87 9.13 -8.84
CA ALA A 16 -13.73 8.66 -9.92
C ALA A 16 -13.31 7.29 -10.48
N ALA A 17 -12.00 7.04 -10.58
CA ALA A 17 -11.47 5.75 -11.04
C ALA A 17 -11.74 4.63 -10.02
N TYR A 18 -11.56 4.89 -8.72
CA TYR A 18 -11.89 3.93 -7.67
C TYR A 18 -13.40 3.61 -7.61
N ASP A 19 -14.27 4.62 -7.74
CA ASP A 19 -15.72 4.42 -7.77
C ASP A 19 -16.13 3.54 -8.95
N LEU A 20 -15.63 3.82 -10.16
CA LEU A 20 -15.89 3.01 -11.35
C LEU A 20 -15.31 1.60 -11.23
N LEU A 21 -14.13 1.47 -10.61
CA LEU A 21 -13.51 0.16 -10.35
C LEU A 21 -14.34 -0.68 -9.38
N ALA A 22 -14.89 -0.04 -8.34
CA ALA A 22 -15.76 -0.68 -7.36
C ALA A 22 -17.08 -1.16 -8.00
N GLU A 23 -17.69 -0.33 -8.85
CA GLU A 23 -19.02 -0.59 -9.44
C GLU A 23 -18.95 -1.54 -10.65
N HIS A 24 -17.92 -1.41 -11.49
CA HIS A 24 -17.89 -2.07 -12.79
C HIS A 24 -16.67 -2.99 -13.00
N GLY A 25 -15.77 -3.08 -12.03
CA GLY A 25 -14.49 -3.78 -12.16
C GLY A 25 -13.54 -3.15 -13.20
N TYR A 26 -12.38 -3.74 -13.38
CA TYR A 26 -11.37 -3.19 -14.31
C TYR A 26 -11.86 -3.20 -15.76
N GLY A 27 -12.50 -4.30 -16.22
CA GLY A 27 -13.02 -4.40 -17.58
C GLY A 27 -14.07 -3.34 -17.94
N GLY A 28 -14.92 -2.97 -16.96
CA GLY A 28 -15.96 -1.96 -17.13
C GLY A 28 -15.49 -0.51 -16.93
N THR A 29 -14.25 -0.30 -16.48
CA THR A 29 -13.64 1.03 -16.33
C THR A 29 -12.92 1.42 -17.62
N SER A 30 -13.15 2.64 -18.13
CA SER A 30 -12.46 3.19 -19.29
C SER A 30 -12.00 4.63 -19.03
N MET A 31 -10.95 5.07 -19.72
CA MET A 31 -10.43 6.45 -19.62
C MET A 31 -11.53 7.50 -19.85
N LEU A 32 -12.41 7.27 -20.85
CA LEU A 32 -13.53 8.17 -21.15
C LEU A 32 -14.54 8.25 -19.98
N ARG A 33 -14.86 7.12 -19.34
CA ARG A 33 -15.80 7.09 -18.18
C ARG A 33 -15.18 7.81 -16.98
N VAL A 34 -13.89 7.56 -16.72
CA VAL A 34 -13.16 8.25 -15.65
C VAL A 34 -13.11 9.76 -15.90
N ALA A 35 -12.76 10.19 -17.13
CA ALA A 35 -12.72 11.60 -17.50
C ALA A 35 -14.08 12.29 -17.25
N LYS A 36 -15.18 11.65 -17.70
CA LYS A 36 -16.53 12.15 -17.50
C LYS A 36 -16.90 12.27 -16.03
N ALA A 37 -16.62 11.24 -15.23
CA ALA A 37 -16.94 11.22 -13.80
C ALA A 37 -16.12 12.24 -13.02
N ALA A 38 -14.83 12.39 -13.34
CA ALA A 38 -13.92 13.37 -12.73
C ALA A 38 -14.09 14.80 -13.25
N LYS A 39 -15.01 15.03 -14.20
CA LYS A 39 -15.16 16.33 -14.90
C LYS A 39 -13.83 16.85 -15.49
N ALA A 40 -13.00 15.93 -15.98
CA ALA A 40 -11.73 16.22 -16.65
C ALA A 40 -11.85 15.97 -18.16
N SER A 41 -10.95 16.57 -18.96
CA SER A 41 -10.91 16.23 -20.37
C SER A 41 -10.24 14.86 -20.59
N ASN A 42 -10.71 14.13 -21.60
CA ASN A 42 -10.08 12.86 -22.00
C ASN A 42 -8.61 13.06 -22.40
N GLU A 43 -8.32 14.19 -23.08
CA GLU A 43 -6.96 14.60 -23.43
C GLU A 43 -6.05 14.74 -22.19
N THR A 44 -6.56 15.31 -21.08
CA THR A 44 -5.81 15.43 -19.84
C THR A 44 -5.43 14.05 -19.28
N LEU A 45 -6.37 13.10 -19.27
CA LEU A 45 -6.10 11.76 -18.77
C LEU A 45 -5.04 11.05 -19.62
N TYR A 46 -5.19 11.09 -20.95
CA TYR A 46 -4.19 10.48 -21.85
C TYR A 46 -2.82 11.14 -21.74
N ARG A 47 -2.76 12.44 -21.60
CA ARG A 47 -1.50 13.18 -21.40
C ARG A 47 -0.82 12.84 -20.07
N TRP A 48 -1.58 12.59 -18.99
CA TRP A 48 -1.01 12.35 -17.67
C TRP A 48 -0.65 10.87 -17.43
N TYR A 49 -1.45 9.99 -17.96
CA TYR A 49 -1.35 8.55 -17.64
C TYR A 49 -1.05 7.67 -18.85
N GLY A 50 -1.16 8.18 -20.05
CA GLY A 50 -0.96 7.43 -21.29
C GLY A 50 -2.19 6.60 -21.66
N ASP A 51 -2.52 5.62 -20.84
CA ASP A 51 -3.64 4.71 -21.05
C ASP A 51 -4.26 4.26 -19.70
N LYS A 52 -5.15 3.29 -19.76
CA LYS A 52 -5.83 2.77 -18.57
C LYS A 52 -4.86 2.03 -17.62
N ASP A 53 -3.88 1.33 -18.15
CA ASP A 53 -2.88 0.61 -17.35
C ASP A 53 -1.92 1.58 -16.67
N GLY A 54 -1.58 2.69 -17.34
CA GLY A 54 -0.84 3.80 -16.75
C GLY A 54 -1.61 4.51 -15.64
N LEU A 55 -2.92 4.73 -15.80
CA LEU A 55 -3.78 5.25 -14.73
C LEU A 55 -3.81 4.27 -13.55
N PHE A 56 -3.97 2.97 -13.78
CA PHE A 56 -3.95 1.95 -12.74
C PHE A 56 -2.61 1.97 -11.98
N THR A 57 -1.49 2.05 -12.69
CA THR A 57 -0.15 2.15 -12.10
C THR A 57 -0.02 3.41 -11.21
N ALA A 58 -0.55 4.54 -11.65
CA ALA A 58 -0.55 5.78 -10.86
C ALA A 58 -1.42 5.65 -9.60
N MET A 59 -2.57 4.99 -9.67
CA MET A 59 -3.42 4.68 -8.50
C MET A 59 -2.70 3.78 -7.48
N VAL A 60 -1.93 2.78 -7.95
CA VAL A 60 -1.11 1.93 -7.06
C VAL A 60 -0.07 2.76 -6.31
N ARG A 61 0.66 3.61 -7.02
CA ARG A 61 1.69 4.48 -6.43
C ARG A 61 1.10 5.48 -5.43
N GLU A 62 -0.04 6.08 -5.77
CA GLU A 62 -0.75 6.99 -4.87
C GLU A 62 -1.16 6.28 -3.58
N ASN A 63 -1.73 5.07 -3.68
CA ASN A 63 -2.14 4.29 -2.52
C ASN A 63 -0.95 3.95 -1.59
N ALA A 64 0.25 3.72 -2.13
CA ALA A 64 1.47 3.44 -1.37
C ALA A 64 2.19 4.70 -0.85
N ALA A 65 1.84 5.90 -1.36
CA ALA A 65 2.60 7.13 -1.15
C ALA A 65 2.78 7.48 0.34
N ARG A 66 1.70 7.38 1.13
CA ARG A 66 1.77 7.69 2.58
C ARG A 66 2.68 6.72 3.33
N THR A 67 2.60 5.42 3.03
CA THR A 67 3.47 4.41 3.67
C THR A 67 4.93 4.66 3.31
N ARG A 68 5.21 4.95 2.04
CA ARG A 68 6.56 5.29 1.57
C ARG A 68 7.09 6.54 2.29
N GLN A 69 6.28 7.59 2.40
CA GLN A 69 6.66 8.82 3.09
C GLN A 69 7.04 8.56 4.55
N VAL A 70 6.18 7.84 5.30
CA VAL A 70 6.43 7.52 6.72
C VAL A 70 7.68 6.66 6.89
N LEU A 71 7.96 5.75 5.96
CA LEU A 71 9.21 4.96 5.98
C LEU A 71 10.45 5.83 5.73
N VAL A 72 10.39 6.76 4.78
CA VAL A 72 11.50 7.70 4.53
C VAL A 72 11.73 8.57 5.77
N GLU A 73 10.69 9.18 6.34
CA GLU A 73 10.76 9.96 7.57
C GLU A 73 11.36 9.15 8.74
N ALA A 74 10.97 7.88 8.87
CA ALA A 74 11.48 6.96 9.90
C ALA A 74 12.97 6.60 9.69
N LEU A 75 13.43 6.53 8.45
CA LEU A 75 14.82 6.26 8.10
C LEU A 75 15.72 7.50 8.28
N GLU A 76 15.19 8.70 8.06
CA GLU A 76 15.90 9.97 8.25
C GLU A 76 15.97 10.37 9.74
N ALA A 77 15.00 9.96 10.55
CA ALA A 77 14.96 10.26 11.97
C ALA A 77 16.03 9.47 12.75
N ASP A 78 16.65 10.12 13.75
CA ASP A 78 17.53 9.48 14.73
C ASP A 78 16.71 8.82 15.87
N ALA A 79 15.67 8.10 15.49
CA ALA A 79 14.79 7.41 16.43
C ALA A 79 15.20 5.94 16.60
N ASP A 80 14.85 5.36 17.75
CA ASP A 80 14.97 3.93 17.97
C ASP A 80 14.20 3.14 16.88
N ALA A 81 14.89 2.16 16.28
CA ALA A 81 14.37 1.44 15.14
C ALA A 81 13.09 0.63 15.45
N TRP A 82 12.93 0.14 16.68
CA TRP A 82 11.70 -0.52 17.11
C TRP A 82 10.53 0.45 17.24
N THR A 83 10.78 1.64 17.76
CA THR A 83 9.80 2.73 17.81
C THR A 83 9.40 3.17 16.39
N ALA A 84 10.38 3.31 15.50
CA ALA A 84 10.13 3.61 14.09
C ALA A 84 9.25 2.54 13.43
N LEU A 85 9.56 1.25 13.62
CA LEU A 85 8.76 0.15 13.09
C LEU A 85 7.33 0.13 13.68
N ALA A 86 7.19 0.44 14.98
CA ALA A 86 5.88 0.53 15.63
C ALA A 86 5.00 1.66 15.05
N ASN A 87 5.61 2.76 14.62
CA ASN A 87 4.90 3.87 13.97
C ASN A 87 4.55 3.57 12.49
N VAL A 88 5.41 2.84 11.78
CA VAL A 88 5.19 2.44 10.39
C VAL A 88 4.12 1.34 10.25
N ALA A 89 4.12 0.37 11.16
CA ALA A 89 3.25 -0.82 11.08
C ALA A 89 1.76 -0.51 10.88
N PRO A 90 1.11 0.38 11.67
CA PRO A 90 -0.30 0.68 11.48
C PRO A 90 -0.58 1.43 10.16
N VAL A 91 0.32 2.30 9.70
CA VAL A 91 0.18 3.01 8.41
C VAL A 91 0.24 2.01 7.26
N PHE A 92 1.21 1.09 7.29
CA PHE A 92 1.31 0.03 6.30
C PHE A 92 0.08 -0.89 6.30
N LEU A 93 -0.37 -1.33 7.49
CA LEU A 93 -1.50 -2.25 7.59
C LEU A 93 -2.82 -1.57 7.14
N HIS A 94 -3.04 -0.30 7.48
CA HIS A 94 -4.15 0.50 6.97
C HIS A 94 -4.13 0.62 5.45
N MET A 95 -2.97 0.86 4.86
CA MET A 95 -2.82 0.95 3.41
C MET A 95 -3.18 -0.37 2.74
N ILE A 96 -2.60 -1.49 3.19
CA ILE A 96 -2.75 -2.78 2.49
C ILE A 96 -4.13 -3.42 2.69
N LEU A 97 -4.82 -3.11 3.80
CA LEU A 97 -6.18 -3.58 4.11
C LEU A 97 -7.27 -2.56 3.77
N GLY A 98 -6.92 -1.36 3.32
CA GLY A 98 -7.86 -0.32 2.92
C GLY A 98 -8.61 -0.67 1.63
N ASP A 99 -9.80 -0.09 1.46
CA ASP A 99 -10.69 -0.38 0.31
C ASP A 99 -10.00 -0.13 -1.04
N ARG A 100 -9.18 0.92 -1.15
CA ARG A 100 -8.40 1.22 -2.36
C ARG A 100 -7.46 0.07 -2.73
N ALA A 101 -6.65 -0.42 -1.78
CA ALA A 101 -5.76 -1.56 -2.01
C ALA A 101 -6.53 -2.82 -2.37
N ILE A 102 -7.67 -3.06 -1.72
CA ILE A 102 -8.51 -4.23 -2.01
C ILE A 102 -9.08 -4.18 -3.43
N LEU A 103 -9.54 -3.02 -3.89
CA LEU A 103 -10.02 -2.84 -5.27
C LEU A 103 -8.92 -3.07 -6.30
N LEU A 104 -7.71 -2.53 -6.06
CA LEU A 104 -6.55 -2.75 -6.92
C LEU A 104 -6.15 -4.24 -6.97
N ASN A 105 -6.14 -4.92 -5.83
CA ASN A 105 -5.83 -6.34 -5.77
C ASN A 105 -6.89 -7.21 -6.47
N ARG A 106 -8.19 -6.88 -6.33
CA ARG A 106 -9.27 -7.56 -7.07
C ARG A 106 -9.13 -7.39 -8.57
N ALA A 107 -8.79 -6.17 -9.03
CA ALA A 107 -8.55 -5.89 -10.44
C ALA A 107 -7.37 -6.72 -10.97
N ALA A 108 -6.25 -6.74 -10.25
CA ALA A 108 -5.08 -7.52 -10.61
C ALA A 108 -5.34 -9.04 -10.59
N ALA A 109 -6.10 -9.53 -9.61
CA ALA A 109 -6.45 -10.96 -9.54
C ALA A 109 -7.39 -11.41 -10.67
N ALA A 110 -8.19 -10.50 -11.23
CA ALA A 110 -9.09 -10.77 -12.35
C ALA A 110 -8.41 -10.58 -13.74
N ASP A 111 -7.20 -10.06 -13.78
CA ASP A 111 -6.45 -9.82 -15.02
C ASP A 111 -5.68 -11.07 -15.43
N ALA A 112 -6.20 -11.80 -16.42
CA ALA A 112 -5.57 -13.01 -16.95
C ALA A 112 -4.22 -12.76 -17.66
N SER A 113 -3.93 -11.51 -18.05
CA SER A 113 -2.64 -11.16 -18.69
C SER A 113 -1.50 -11.05 -17.68
N GLY A 114 -1.81 -10.81 -16.39
CA GLY A 114 -0.84 -10.55 -15.35
C GLY A 114 -0.24 -9.13 -15.36
N ALA A 115 -0.61 -8.29 -16.32
CA ALA A 115 -0.06 -6.93 -16.47
C ALA A 115 -0.40 -6.05 -15.25
N LEU A 116 -1.64 -6.13 -14.75
CA LEU A 116 -2.04 -5.39 -13.55
C LEU A 116 -1.35 -5.91 -12.28
N GLY A 117 -1.09 -7.22 -12.20
CA GLY A 117 -0.30 -7.80 -11.11
C GLY A 117 1.13 -7.28 -11.11
N ALA A 118 1.76 -7.19 -12.28
CA ALA A 118 3.08 -6.59 -12.44
C ALA A 118 3.08 -5.10 -12.05
N ALA A 119 2.08 -4.33 -12.49
CA ALA A 119 1.94 -2.92 -12.12
C ALA A 119 1.73 -2.74 -10.60
N LEU A 120 0.95 -3.63 -9.96
CA LEU A 120 0.72 -3.64 -8.52
C LEU A 120 2.03 -3.93 -7.75
N SER A 121 2.86 -4.86 -8.25
CA SER A 121 4.18 -5.12 -7.68
C SER A 121 5.09 -3.91 -7.81
N ALA A 122 5.28 -3.41 -9.02
CA ALA A 122 6.21 -2.32 -9.33
C ALA A 122 5.87 -1.01 -8.60
N GLY A 123 4.60 -0.60 -8.59
CA GLY A 123 4.16 0.66 -7.97
C GLY A 123 3.93 0.57 -6.45
N GLY A 124 3.83 -0.62 -5.88
CA GLY A 124 3.56 -0.86 -4.47
C GLY A 124 4.71 -1.57 -3.77
N ARG A 125 4.81 -2.87 -3.98
CA ARG A 125 5.77 -3.71 -3.27
C ARG A 125 7.23 -3.30 -3.52
N GLU A 126 7.61 -3.09 -4.77
CA GLU A 126 9.00 -2.77 -5.12
C GLU A 126 9.43 -1.38 -4.67
N GLU A 127 8.49 -0.45 -4.44
CA GLU A 127 8.80 0.87 -3.87
C GLU A 127 8.85 0.86 -2.33
N VAL A 128 8.07 0.02 -1.66
CA VAL A 128 7.96 -0.01 -0.19
C VAL A 128 8.93 -0.99 0.46
N MET A 129 9.12 -2.18 -0.14
CA MET A 129 9.93 -3.25 0.46
C MET A 129 11.39 -2.87 0.71
N PRO A 130 12.11 -2.17 -0.19
CA PRO A 130 13.50 -1.77 0.08
C PRO A 130 13.62 -0.86 1.31
N LEU A 131 12.67 0.05 1.51
CA LEU A 131 12.65 0.95 2.67
C LEU A 131 12.35 0.17 3.97
N MET A 132 11.44 -0.79 3.92
CA MET A 132 11.14 -1.66 5.06
C MET A 132 12.36 -2.52 5.43
N VAL A 133 13.08 -3.06 4.44
CA VAL A 133 14.34 -3.80 4.67
C VAL A 133 15.41 -2.90 5.29
N GLN A 134 15.57 -1.65 4.83
CA GLN A 134 16.51 -0.70 5.43
C GLN A 134 16.16 -0.41 6.89
N LEU A 135 14.88 -0.24 7.22
CA LEU A 135 14.48 -0.08 8.62
C LEU A 135 14.78 -1.34 9.43
N MET A 136 14.52 -2.51 8.88
CA MET A 136 14.81 -3.80 9.53
C MET A 136 16.33 -4.03 9.72
N GLN A 137 17.19 -3.54 8.82
CA GLN A 137 18.65 -3.57 8.99
C GLN A 137 19.10 -2.87 10.26
N ARG A 138 18.45 -1.76 10.64
CA ARG A 138 18.76 -1.05 11.90
C ARG A 138 18.36 -1.89 13.13
N ILE A 139 17.29 -2.70 13.03
CA ILE A 139 16.86 -3.62 14.09
C ILE A 139 17.82 -4.82 14.20
N CYS A 140 18.27 -5.35 13.06
CA CYS A 140 19.17 -6.51 12.98
C CYS A 140 20.66 -6.15 13.06
N ALA A 141 21.03 -4.93 13.49
CA ALA A 141 22.41 -4.44 13.47
C ALA A 141 23.43 -5.33 14.22
N THR A 142 22.98 -6.14 15.17
CA THR A 142 23.82 -7.06 15.97
C THR A 142 23.92 -8.48 15.39
N GLY A 143 23.29 -8.73 14.25
CA GLY A 143 23.26 -10.03 13.56
C GLY A 143 21.84 -10.38 13.11
N GLY A 144 21.74 -11.12 12.04
CA GLY A 144 20.48 -11.52 11.44
C GLY A 144 20.27 -11.00 10.01
N ASP A 145 19.50 -11.74 9.22
CA ASP A 145 19.15 -11.33 7.86
C ASP A 145 17.91 -10.42 7.88
N ALA A 146 18.12 -9.13 7.62
CA ALA A 146 17.06 -8.13 7.58
C ALA A 146 15.96 -8.43 6.55
N LYS A 147 16.29 -9.07 5.44
CA LYS A 147 15.31 -9.46 4.42
C LYS A 147 14.38 -10.54 4.99
N THR A 148 14.93 -11.59 5.56
CA THR A 148 14.16 -12.66 6.22
C THR A 148 13.34 -12.11 7.39
N ALA A 149 13.91 -11.24 8.22
CA ALA A 149 13.19 -10.59 9.32
C ALA A 149 12.01 -9.73 8.82
N THR A 150 12.18 -9.03 7.69
CA THR A 150 11.09 -8.29 7.04
C THR A 150 9.98 -9.23 6.55
N GLU A 151 10.34 -10.35 5.94
CA GLU A 151 9.37 -11.36 5.48
C GLU A 151 8.59 -11.95 6.66
N TRP A 152 9.27 -12.29 7.76
CA TRP A 152 8.60 -12.73 9.00
C TRP A 152 7.65 -11.68 9.55
N PHE A 153 8.12 -10.42 9.65
CA PHE A 153 7.30 -9.32 10.15
C PHE A 153 6.04 -9.13 9.31
N LEU A 154 6.16 -9.09 8.00
CA LEU A 154 5.01 -8.95 7.10
C LEU A 154 4.07 -10.15 7.16
N GLY A 155 4.60 -11.36 7.27
CA GLY A 155 3.80 -12.56 7.49
C GLY A 155 3.01 -12.51 8.80
N LEU A 156 3.63 -12.06 9.90
CA LEU A 156 2.97 -11.86 11.20
C LEU A 156 1.93 -10.73 11.15
N LEU A 157 2.26 -9.62 10.48
CA LEU A 157 1.42 -8.43 10.44
C LEU A 157 0.20 -8.61 9.54
N VAL A 158 0.41 -9.11 8.32
CA VAL A 158 -0.65 -9.23 7.30
C VAL A 158 -1.34 -10.59 7.38
N GLY A 159 -0.58 -11.68 7.48
CA GLY A 159 -1.12 -13.04 7.46
C GLY A 159 -2.06 -13.27 6.28
N ASP A 160 -3.25 -13.78 6.55
CA ASP A 160 -4.31 -14.01 5.57
C ASP A 160 -5.32 -12.84 5.44
N LEU A 161 -5.14 -11.76 6.21
CA LEU A 161 -6.12 -10.68 6.30
C LEU A 161 -6.41 -10.04 4.94
N GLN A 162 -5.36 -9.80 4.13
CA GLN A 162 -5.54 -9.17 2.83
C GLN A 162 -6.34 -10.06 1.87
N ILE A 163 -6.01 -11.35 1.78
CA ILE A 163 -6.76 -12.26 0.89
C ILE A 163 -8.21 -12.42 1.36
N ARG A 164 -8.47 -12.50 2.67
CA ARG A 164 -9.84 -12.56 3.21
C ARG A 164 -10.63 -11.30 2.93
N ARG A 165 -9.98 -10.13 2.92
CA ARG A 165 -10.58 -8.86 2.45
C ARG A 165 -10.90 -8.92 0.95
N VAL A 166 -9.94 -9.37 0.12
CA VAL A 166 -10.10 -9.46 -1.34
C VAL A 166 -11.28 -10.33 -1.72
N ILE A 167 -11.44 -11.49 -1.07
CA ILE A 167 -12.55 -12.43 -1.34
C ILE A 167 -13.85 -12.09 -0.59
N GLY A 168 -13.88 -10.99 0.17
CA GLY A 168 -15.09 -10.51 0.84
C GLY A 168 -15.46 -11.21 2.15
N GLN A 169 -14.55 -11.97 2.75
CA GLN A 169 -14.76 -12.63 4.04
C GLN A 169 -14.56 -11.70 5.25
N LEU A 170 -13.89 -10.57 5.06
CA LEU A 170 -13.65 -9.57 6.11
C LEU A 170 -14.06 -8.19 5.63
N GLY A 171 -14.63 -7.40 6.55
CA GLY A 171 -14.81 -5.96 6.42
C GLY A 171 -13.50 -5.17 6.61
N ALA A 172 -13.55 -3.85 6.46
CA ALA A 172 -12.42 -2.98 6.82
C ALA A 172 -12.15 -3.08 8.32
N PRO A 173 -10.89 -3.31 8.74
CA PRO A 173 -10.57 -3.39 10.16
C PRO A 173 -10.73 -2.03 10.83
N SER A 174 -11.19 -2.05 12.08
CA SER A 174 -11.24 -0.88 12.95
C SER A 174 -9.84 -0.45 13.42
N GLY A 175 -9.72 0.79 13.92
CA GLY A 175 -8.47 1.27 14.51
C GLY A 175 -7.92 0.37 15.63
N PRO A 176 -8.75 -0.05 16.62
CA PRO A 176 -8.31 -1.01 17.63
C PRO A 176 -7.80 -2.34 17.07
N GLU A 177 -8.48 -2.95 16.10
CA GLU A 177 -8.03 -4.20 15.48
C GLU A 177 -6.68 -4.05 14.77
N ILE A 178 -6.44 -2.91 14.12
CA ILE A 178 -5.12 -2.57 13.53
C ILE A 178 -4.06 -2.47 14.64
N ALA A 179 -4.35 -1.76 15.73
CA ALA A 179 -3.41 -1.57 16.84
C ALA A 179 -3.04 -2.90 17.51
N ASP A 180 -4.03 -3.74 17.81
CA ASP A 180 -3.82 -5.07 18.41
C ASP A 180 -2.99 -5.97 17.49
N ARG A 181 -3.27 -5.96 16.20
CA ARG A 181 -2.52 -6.74 15.20
C ARG A 181 -1.07 -6.28 15.11
N CYS A 182 -0.82 -4.97 15.12
CA CYS A 182 0.53 -4.40 15.12
C CYS A 182 1.30 -4.78 16.39
N ALA A 183 0.69 -4.63 17.57
CA ALA A 183 1.31 -4.99 18.84
C ALA A 183 1.70 -6.47 18.88
N MET A 184 0.80 -7.37 18.47
CA MET A 184 1.06 -8.81 18.38
C MET A 184 2.21 -9.13 17.42
N ALA A 185 2.23 -8.54 16.22
CA ALA A 185 3.26 -8.79 15.22
C ALA A 185 4.64 -8.31 15.70
N LEU A 186 4.72 -7.13 16.32
CA LEU A 186 5.95 -6.58 16.89
C LEU A 186 6.48 -7.43 18.04
N GLN A 187 5.61 -7.89 18.95
CA GLN A 187 6.01 -8.77 20.05
C GLN A 187 6.54 -10.11 19.53
N ALA A 188 5.85 -10.73 18.57
CA ALA A 188 6.29 -11.98 17.97
C ALA A 188 7.63 -11.84 17.24
N LEU A 189 7.83 -10.73 16.50
CA LEU A 189 9.10 -10.45 15.84
C LEU A 189 10.25 -10.30 16.85
N ARG A 190 10.03 -9.62 17.99
CA ARG A 190 11.04 -9.51 19.07
C ARG A 190 11.48 -10.88 19.56
N VAL A 191 10.53 -11.79 19.79
CA VAL A 191 10.83 -13.17 20.21
C VAL A 191 11.64 -13.92 19.14
N LEU A 192 11.24 -13.83 17.88
CA LEU A 192 11.95 -14.49 16.77
C LEU A 192 13.38 -13.99 16.58
N LEU A 193 13.63 -12.69 16.83
CA LEU A 193 14.96 -12.10 16.73
C LEU A 193 15.79 -12.24 18.02
N GLY A 194 15.29 -12.91 19.05
CA GLY A 194 15.97 -13.11 20.32
C GLY A 194 16.14 -11.80 21.12
N SER A 195 15.39 -10.75 20.80
CA SER A 195 15.43 -9.47 21.51
C SER A 195 14.61 -9.59 22.81
N PRO A 196 15.10 -9.05 23.96
CA PRO A 196 14.35 -9.10 25.21
C PRO A 196 13.01 -8.37 25.06
N SER A 197 11.93 -9.00 25.52
CA SER A 197 10.62 -8.35 25.59
C SER A 197 10.70 -7.14 26.52
N VAL A 198 10.27 -5.98 26.05
CA VAL A 198 10.07 -4.82 26.93
C VAL A 198 8.90 -5.18 27.87
N LYS A 199 9.18 -5.22 29.19
CA LYS A 199 8.15 -5.45 30.22
C LYS A 199 7.21 -4.26 30.34
#